data_0808900b2eddcb7168cdef250a926ca8
#
_entry.id   0808900b2eddcb7168cdef250a926ca8
#
_cell.length_a   1.000
_cell.length_b   1.000
_cell.length_c   1.000
_cell.angle_alpha   90.00
_cell.angle_beta   90.00
_cell.angle_gamma   90.00
#
_symmetry.space_group_name_H-M   'P 1'
#
loop_
_entity.id
_entity.type
_entity.pdbx_description
1 polymer ?
#
loop_
_entity_poly.entity_id
_entity_poly.type
_entity_poly.pdbx_seq_one_letter_code
_entity_poly.pdbx_strand_id
1 'polypeptide(L)'
;MNNDNIQKIYSTKHNSFFDKIILKKRKEILLVLKNFLNDKKIDDVLDIGSTEDDENESSNFLIKNLGTYKNIKSISDQTIKSNLFSKVLKKSITDEFTDNEIKDFQSDLVISNATIEHVGNFENQKKMCRNVINLSKKYFIILTPNRFHPIEFHTKLPLIHWLPRKLHRSILKFIGFNFFAEEKNLNL
;
A
#
# COMPACT_ATOMS: atom_id res chain seq x y z
N MET A 1 -14.67 -15.16 -0.14
CA MET A 1 -14.96 -13.96 -0.98
C MET A 1 -13.97 -14.03 -2.14
N ASN A 2 -14.44 -13.99 -3.39
CA ASN A 2 -13.54 -14.02 -4.55
C ASN A 2 -12.71 -12.73 -4.59
N ASN A 3 -11.42 -12.85 -4.94
CA ASN A 3 -10.49 -11.72 -5.05
C ASN A 3 -11.01 -10.59 -5.95
N ASP A 4 -11.80 -10.92 -6.99
CA ASP A 4 -12.45 -9.95 -7.89
C ASP A 4 -13.42 -8.99 -7.18
N ASN A 5 -14.08 -9.43 -6.09
CA ASN A 5 -14.96 -8.58 -5.31
C ASN A 5 -14.19 -7.62 -4.39
N ILE A 6 -12.99 -7.99 -3.96
CA ILE A 6 -12.12 -7.15 -3.12
C ILE A 6 -11.57 -6.00 -3.96
N GLN A 7 -11.12 -6.26 -5.19
CA GLN A 7 -10.66 -5.22 -6.12
C GLN A 7 -11.76 -4.19 -6.43
N LYS A 8 -13.02 -4.64 -6.63
CA LYS A 8 -14.16 -3.73 -6.84
C LYS A 8 -14.47 -2.83 -5.64
N ILE A 9 -14.18 -3.27 -4.41
CA ILE A 9 -14.36 -2.46 -3.20
C ILE A 9 -13.32 -1.34 -3.14
N TYR A 10 -12.09 -1.59 -3.57
CA TYR A 10 -11.01 -0.60 -3.64
C TYR A 10 -11.08 0.29 -4.89
N SER A 11 -11.67 -0.19 -6.00
CA SER A 11 -11.89 0.57 -7.23
C SER A 11 -13.21 1.35 -7.17
N THR A 12 -13.37 2.28 -6.24
CA THR A 12 -14.55 3.16 -6.20
C THR A 12 -14.56 4.08 -7.43
N LYS A 13 -15.77 4.26 -8.00
CA LYS A 13 -16.02 5.09 -9.20
C LYS A 13 -15.22 6.40 -9.20
N HIS A 14 -14.43 6.59 -10.26
CA HIS A 14 -13.56 7.75 -10.47
C HIS A 14 -14.39 9.00 -10.79
N ASN A 15 -13.96 10.13 -10.25
CA ASN A 15 -14.42 11.52 -10.39
C ASN A 15 -15.15 12.13 -9.20
N SER A 16 -14.89 11.66 -7.98
CA SER A 16 -15.37 12.38 -6.82
C SER A 16 -14.40 13.52 -6.46
N PHE A 17 -14.91 14.56 -5.83
CA PHE A 17 -14.11 15.63 -5.23
C PHE A 17 -12.98 15.06 -4.32
N PHE A 18 -13.27 13.96 -3.62
CA PHE A 18 -12.30 13.28 -2.76
C PHE A 18 -11.14 12.67 -3.52
N ASP A 19 -11.37 12.11 -4.72
CA ASP A 19 -10.30 11.52 -5.53
C ASP A 19 -9.29 12.59 -5.97
N LYS A 20 -9.76 13.80 -6.27
CA LYS A 20 -8.89 14.94 -6.57
C LYS A 20 -8.03 15.35 -5.37
N ILE A 21 -8.59 15.35 -4.16
CA ILE A 21 -7.85 15.63 -2.92
C ILE A 21 -6.79 14.55 -2.69
N ILE A 22 -7.17 13.27 -2.83
CA ILE A 22 -6.24 12.14 -2.67
C ILE A 22 -5.09 12.24 -3.68
N LEU A 23 -5.40 12.48 -4.95
CA LEU A 23 -4.38 12.62 -5.99
C LEU A 23 -3.45 13.81 -5.73
N LYS A 24 -3.99 14.95 -5.27
CA LYS A 24 -3.17 16.10 -4.87
C LYS A 24 -2.20 15.72 -3.75
N LYS A 25 -2.68 15.02 -2.71
CA LYS A 25 -1.81 14.55 -1.60
C LYS A 25 -0.76 13.55 -2.06
N ARG A 26 -1.09 12.64 -2.96
CA ARG A 26 -0.11 11.73 -3.57
C ARG A 26 0.98 12.48 -4.34
N LYS A 27 0.63 13.53 -5.08
CA LYS A 27 1.60 14.39 -5.79
C LYS A 27 2.51 15.14 -4.81
N GLU A 28 1.98 15.65 -3.71
CA GLU A 28 2.78 16.29 -2.64
C GLU A 28 3.78 15.28 -2.02
N ILE A 29 3.33 14.07 -1.68
CA ILE A 29 4.19 13.00 -1.16
C ILE A 29 5.26 12.63 -2.19
N LEU A 30 4.88 12.46 -3.46
CA LEU A 30 5.81 12.14 -4.54
C LEU A 30 6.94 13.17 -4.65
N LEU A 31 6.61 14.47 -4.53
CA LEU A 31 7.61 15.54 -4.57
C LEU A 31 8.60 15.42 -3.39
N VAL A 32 8.11 15.17 -2.18
CA VAL A 32 8.95 14.95 -1.00
C VAL A 32 9.88 13.75 -1.21
N LEU A 33 9.34 12.65 -1.73
CA LEU A 33 10.13 11.44 -2.00
C LEU A 33 11.18 11.67 -3.09
N LYS A 34 10.83 12.35 -4.18
CA LYS A 34 11.79 12.71 -5.23
C LYS A 34 12.93 13.56 -4.68
N ASN A 35 12.64 14.55 -3.87
CA ASN A 35 13.66 15.38 -3.23
C ASN A 35 14.56 14.56 -2.29
N PHE A 36 13.97 13.66 -1.50
CA PHE A 36 14.73 12.76 -0.62
C PHE A 36 15.66 11.82 -1.40
N LEU A 37 15.24 11.34 -2.58
CA LEU A 37 15.96 10.36 -3.37
C LEU A 37 16.90 10.97 -4.43
N ASN A 38 16.86 12.28 -4.64
CA ASN A 38 17.54 12.96 -5.75
C ASN A 38 19.05 12.72 -5.81
N ASP A 39 19.71 12.65 -4.65
CA ASP A 39 21.15 12.45 -4.50
C ASP A 39 21.56 10.98 -4.24
N LYS A 40 20.60 10.06 -4.27
CA LYS A 40 20.79 8.66 -3.89
C LYS A 40 20.92 7.76 -5.11
N LYS A 41 21.97 6.95 -5.12
CA LYS A 41 22.17 5.94 -6.15
C LYS A 41 21.27 4.73 -5.85
N ILE A 42 20.18 4.60 -6.62
CA ILE A 42 19.20 3.53 -6.53
C ILE A 42 19.07 2.89 -7.92
N ASP A 43 19.42 1.64 -8.02
CA ASP A 43 19.29 0.85 -9.25
C ASP A 43 18.03 -0.03 -9.20
N ASP A 44 17.79 -0.69 -8.06
CA ASP A 44 16.71 -1.66 -7.88
C ASP A 44 15.67 -1.14 -6.89
N VAL A 45 14.40 -1.24 -7.27
CA VAL A 45 13.26 -0.88 -6.40
C VAL A 45 12.33 -2.09 -6.24
N LEU A 46 11.86 -2.30 -5.02
CA LEU A 46 10.81 -3.27 -4.70
C LEU A 46 9.57 -2.52 -4.23
N ASP A 47 8.45 -2.75 -4.91
CA ASP A 47 7.13 -2.28 -4.50
C ASP A 47 6.36 -3.38 -3.75
N ILE A 48 5.85 -3.06 -2.57
CA ILE A 48 5.10 -4.00 -1.73
C ILE A 48 3.64 -3.58 -1.68
N GLY A 49 2.76 -4.52 -2.09
CA GLY A 49 1.32 -4.30 -2.13
C GLY A 49 0.84 -3.67 -3.44
N SER A 50 1.58 -3.89 -4.54
CA SER A 50 1.14 -3.50 -5.88
C SER A 50 -0.21 -4.12 -6.24
N THR A 51 -0.98 -3.43 -7.05
CA THR A 51 -2.28 -3.88 -7.57
C THR A 51 -2.20 -4.17 -9.06
N GLU A 52 -3.09 -5.03 -9.58
CA GLU A 52 -3.17 -5.36 -11.01
C GLU A 52 -3.73 -4.18 -11.85
N ASP A 53 -4.47 -3.27 -11.20
CA ASP A 53 -5.14 -2.15 -11.87
C ASP A 53 -4.12 -1.12 -12.38
N ASP A 54 -3.81 -1.18 -13.68
CA ASP A 54 -2.95 -0.21 -14.37
C ASP A 54 -3.73 0.91 -15.07
N GLU A 55 -5.05 0.79 -15.22
CA GLU A 55 -5.89 1.79 -15.89
C GLU A 55 -6.19 2.99 -14.97
N ASN A 56 -6.19 2.77 -13.68
CA ASN A 56 -6.42 3.82 -12.71
C ASN A 56 -5.15 4.63 -12.46
N GLU A 57 -5.20 5.95 -12.73
CA GLU A 57 -4.07 6.86 -12.48
C GLU A 57 -3.57 6.81 -11.02
N SER A 58 -4.44 6.48 -10.08
CA SER A 58 -4.07 6.39 -8.67
C SER A 58 -3.49 5.05 -8.25
N SER A 59 -3.68 3.99 -9.05
CA SER A 59 -3.11 2.67 -8.75
C SER A 59 -1.63 2.63 -9.09
N ASN A 60 -0.84 2.05 -8.18
CA ASN A 60 0.62 2.00 -8.30
C ASN A 60 1.25 3.39 -8.53
N PHE A 61 0.55 4.48 -8.10
CA PHE A 61 0.89 5.87 -8.42
C PHE A 61 2.34 6.22 -8.10
N LEU A 62 2.84 5.85 -6.93
CA LEU A 62 4.20 6.20 -6.52
C LEU A 62 5.22 5.51 -7.41
N ILE A 63 5.13 4.20 -7.59
CA ILE A 63 6.11 3.45 -8.36
C ILE A 63 6.11 3.85 -9.84
N LYS A 64 4.94 4.20 -10.40
CA LYS A 64 4.81 4.72 -11.78
C LYS A 64 5.48 6.08 -11.97
N ASN A 65 5.55 6.91 -10.92
CA ASN A 65 5.94 8.32 -11.05
C ASN A 65 7.22 8.69 -10.29
N LEU A 66 7.77 7.81 -9.47
CA LEU A 66 8.91 8.14 -8.60
C LEU A 66 10.20 8.39 -9.38
N GLY A 67 10.44 7.64 -10.44
CA GLY A 67 11.63 7.78 -11.29
C GLY A 67 11.82 6.60 -12.23
N THR A 68 12.95 6.58 -12.94
CA THR A 68 13.35 5.47 -13.80
C THR A 68 14.42 4.66 -13.09
N TYR A 69 14.19 3.37 -12.93
CA TYR A 69 15.08 2.44 -12.25
C TYR A 69 15.45 1.29 -13.20
N LYS A 70 16.59 0.63 -12.96
CA LYS A 70 17.03 -0.50 -13.77
C LYS A 70 16.08 -1.68 -13.64
N ASN A 71 15.70 -1.98 -12.39
CA ASN A 71 14.79 -3.07 -12.09
C ASN A 71 13.71 -2.58 -11.11
N ILE A 72 12.47 -2.83 -11.46
CA ILE A 72 11.33 -2.64 -10.57
C ILE A 72 10.73 -4.02 -10.32
N LYS A 73 10.69 -4.44 -9.05
CA LYS A 73 10.15 -5.72 -8.61
C LYS A 73 8.87 -5.48 -7.80
N SER A 74 8.05 -6.53 -7.65
CA SER A 74 6.84 -6.47 -6.83
C SER A 74 6.67 -7.70 -5.96
N ILE A 75 6.20 -7.49 -4.72
CA ILE A 75 5.64 -8.53 -3.85
C ILE A 75 4.20 -8.12 -3.51
N SER A 76 3.25 -8.99 -3.82
CA SER A 76 1.83 -8.76 -3.56
C SER A 76 1.13 -10.10 -3.30
N ASP A 77 0.09 -10.10 -2.49
CA ASP A 77 -0.82 -11.24 -2.32
C ASP A 77 -1.77 -11.42 -3.52
N GLN A 78 -1.83 -10.42 -4.40
CA GLN A 78 -2.60 -10.44 -5.63
C GLN A 78 -1.78 -10.99 -6.81
N THR A 79 -2.47 -11.42 -7.85
CA THR A 79 -1.82 -11.75 -9.12
C THR A 79 -1.59 -10.46 -9.91
N ILE A 80 -0.33 -10.13 -10.18
CA ILE A 80 0.05 -8.92 -10.90
C ILE A 80 0.52 -9.32 -12.31
N LYS A 81 -0.09 -8.73 -13.34
CA LYS A 81 0.24 -8.96 -14.77
C LYS A 81 0.71 -7.68 -15.46
N SER A 82 1.29 -6.75 -14.71
CA SER A 82 1.74 -5.47 -15.24
C SER A 82 3.16 -5.59 -15.81
N ASN A 83 3.39 -4.97 -16.96
CA ASN A 83 4.72 -4.84 -17.58
C ASN A 83 5.64 -3.86 -16.84
N LEU A 84 5.13 -3.20 -15.81
CA LEU A 84 5.91 -2.29 -14.96
C LEU A 84 6.99 -3.04 -14.18
N PHE A 85 6.74 -4.31 -13.83
CA PHE A 85 7.59 -5.09 -12.95
C PHE A 85 8.44 -6.10 -13.71
N SER A 86 9.75 -6.06 -13.53
CA SER A 86 10.68 -7.05 -14.08
C SER A 86 10.56 -8.43 -13.41
N LYS A 87 10.11 -8.46 -12.15
CA LYS A 87 9.87 -9.68 -11.37
C LYS A 87 8.73 -9.48 -10.39
N VAL A 88 7.84 -10.46 -10.30
CA VAL A 88 6.69 -10.45 -9.37
C VAL A 88 6.72 -11.71 -8.52
N LEU A 89 6.52 -11.57 -7.21
CA LEU A 89 6.28 -12.66 -6.28
C LEU A 89 4.87 -12.54 -5.71
N LYS A 90 4.04 -13.54 -5.97
CA LYS A 90 2.72 -13.64 -5.35
C LYS A 90 2.86 -14.25 -3.96
N LYS A 91 2.93 -13.39 -2.94
CA LYS A 91 3.12 -13.79 -1.54
C LYS A 91 2.66 -12.68 -0.61
N SER A 92 2.12 -13.02 0.56
CA SER A 92 1.86 -12.03 1.59
C SER A 92 3.17 -11.50 2.16
N ILE A 93 3.24 -10.19 2.35
CA ILE A 93 4.42 -9.57 2.99
C ILE A 93 4.57 -9.98 4.46
N THR A 94 3.55 -10.59 5.07
CA THR A 94 3.59 -11.10 6.44
C THR A 94 4.06 -12.55 6.55
N ASP A 95 4.26 -13.24 5.42
CA ASP A 95 4.77 -14.61 5.38
C ASP A 95 6.28 -14.66 5.62
N GLU A 96 6.78 -15.86 5.93
CA GLU A 96 8.23 -16.10 6.01
C GLU A 96 8.82 -16.16 4.59
N PHE A 97 9.95 -15.51 4.41
CA PHE A 97 10.71 -15.52 3.15
C PHE A 97 11.89 -16.47 3.26
N THR A 98 12.07 -17.29 2.24
CA THR A 98 13.28 -18.12 2.12
C THR A 98 14.48 -17.27 1.74
N ASP A 99 15.71 -17.76 2.01
CA ASP A 99 16.95 -17.07 1.65
C ASP A 99 17.02 -16.76 0.14
N ASN A 100 16.53 -17.66 -0.71
CA ASN A 100 16.47 -17.44 -2.15
C ASN A 100 15.50 -16.30 -2.52
N GLU A 101 14.31 -16.26 -1.90
CA GLU A 101 13.34 -15.17 -2.13
C GLU A 101 13.92 -13.83 -1.67
N ILE A 102 14.57 -13.80 -0.50
CA ILE A 102 15.24 -12.60 -0.01
C ILE A 102 16.30 -12.16 -1.01
N LYS A 103 17.21 -13.03 -1.40
CA LYS A 103 18.28 -12.73 -2.38
C LYS A 103 17.71 -12.19 -3.70
N ASP A 104 16.64 -12.78 -4.17
CA ASP A 104 16.00 -12.44 -5.45
C ASP A 104 15.27 -11.09 -5.41
N PHE A 105 14.66 -10.76 -4.27
CA PHE A 105 13.81 -9.58 -4.13
C PHE A 105 14.47 -8.43 -3.35
N GLN A 106 15.58 -8.64 -2.66
CA GLN A 106 16.34 -7.53 -2.06
C GLN A 106 16.60 -6.43 -3.07
N SER A 107 16.36 -5.20 -2.67
CA SER A 107 16.47 -4.02 -3.54
C SER A 107 17.07 -2.84 -2.80
N ASP A 108 17.66 -1.90 -3.53
CA ASP A 108 18.26 -0.69 -2.96
C ASP A 108 17.21 0.15 -2.21
N LEU A 109 15.99 0.18 -2.74
CA LEU A 109 14.86 0.86 -2.15
C LEU A 109 13.65 -0.09 -2.10
N VAL A 110 13.06 -0.22 -0.92
CA VAL A 110 11.77 -0.91 -0.72
C VAL A 110 10.69 0.13 -0.43
N ILE A 111 9.61 0.12 -1.20
CA ILE A 111 8.47 1.03 -1.03
C ILE A 111 7.22 0.22 -0.71
N SER A 112 6.46 0.70 0.25
CA SER A 112 5.11 0.22 0.53
C SER A 112 4.18 1.40 0.73
N ASN A 113 3.11 1.47 -0.05
CA ASN A 113 2.16 2.55 0.01
C ASN A 113 0.75 2.03 0.28
N ALA A 114 0.17 2.43 1.41
CA ALA A 114 -1.18 2.06 1.81
C ALA A 114 -1.39 0.53 1.87
N THR A 115 -0.45 -0.20 2.46
CA THR A 115 -0.49 -1.66 2.60
C THR A 115 -0.51 -2.09 4.07
N ILE A 116 0.25 -1.42 4.94
CA ILE A 116 0.42 -1.84 6.34
C ILE A 116 -0.90 -1.86 7.12
N GLU A 117 -1.84 -1.00 6.78
CA GLU A 117 -3.18 -0.97 7.37
C GLU A 117 -4.05 -2.16 6.96
N HIS A 118 -3.66 -2.91 5.91
CA HIS A 118 -4.41 -4.04 5.35
C HIS A 118 -3.81 -5.41 5.72
N VAL A 119 -2.68 -5.47 6.40
CA VAL A 119 -2.08 -6.74 6.81
C VAL A 119 -2.68 -7.33 8.08
N GLY A 120 -3.68 -6.69 8.67
CA GLY A 120 -4.43 -7.17 9.82
C GLY A 120 -3.93 -6.62 11.15
N ASN A 121 -3.69 -7.50 12.13
CA ASN A 121 -3.36 -7.10 13.48
C ASN A 121 -1.93 -6.54 13.65
N PHE A 122 -1.63 -6.01 14.83
CA PHE A 122 -0.33 -5.40 15.13
C PHE A 122 0.86 -6.37 14.97
N GLU A 123 0.68 -7.66 15.26
CA GLU A 123 1.75 -8.65 15.04
C GLU A 123 2.07 -8.83 13.57
N ASN A 124 1.08 -8.81 12.70
CA ASN A 124 1.27 -8.84 11.25
C ASN A 124 1.94 -7.55 10.75
N GLN A 125 1.58 -6.39 11.29
CA GLN A 125 2.26 -5.12 10.98
C GLN A 125 3.74 -5.19 11.35
N LYS A 126 4.08 -5.77 12.52
CA LYS A 126 5.49 -6.01 12.90
C LYS A 126 6.20 -6.98 11.97
N LYS A 127 5.55 -8.08 11.56
CA LYS A 127 6.12 -9.03 10.57
C LYS A 127 6.40 -8.33 9.25
N MET A 128 5.45 -7.55 8.74
CA MET A 128 5.65 -6.74 7.54
C MET A 128 6.86 -5.82 7.68
N CYS A 129 6.98 -5.06 8.77
CA CYS A 129 8.11 -4.16 8.98
C CYS A 129 9.46 -4.91 8.98
N ARG A 130 9.54 -6.08 9.64
CA ARG A 130 10.75 -6.92 9.64
C ARG A 130 11.10 -7.38 8.23
N ASN A 131 10.12 -7.85 7.46
CA ASN A 131 10.35 -8.30 6.10
C ASN A 131 10.76 -7.15 5.18
N VAL A 132 10.15 -5.97 5.32
CA VAL A 132 10.57 -4.76 4.60
C VAL A 132 12.03 -4.43 4.88
N ILE A 133 12.47 -4.48 6.14
CA ILE A 133 13.87 -4.23 6.53
C ILE A 133 14.79 -5.30 5.91
N ASN A 134 14.44 -6.58 5.98
CA ASN A 134 15.25 -7.68 5.44
C ASN A 134 15.38 -7.62 3.91
N LEU A 135 14.37 -7.12 3.21
CA LEU A 135 14.36 -6.95 1.77
C LEU A 135 15.05 -5.64 1.31
N SER A 136 15.37 -4.74 2.23
CA SER A 136 15.98 -3.44 1.94
C SER A 136 17.50 -3.49 2.06
N LYS A 137 18.21 -3.11 1.01
CA LYS A 137 19.68 -2.98 1.04
C LYS A 137 20.14 -1.63 1.56
N LYS A 138 19.40 -0.54 1.25
CA LYS A 138 19.81 0.83 1.58
C LYS A 138 18.70 1.62 2.25
N TYR A 139 17.52 1.67 1.62
CA TYR A 139 16.41 2.51 2.06
C TYR A 139 15.09 1.76 2.03
N PHE A 140 14.21 2.09 2.95
CA PHE A 140 12.81 1.70 2.87
C PHE A 140 11.89 2.87 3.18
N ILE A 141 10.70 2.84 2.58
CA ILE A 141 9.65 3.85 2.74
C ILE A 141 8.34 3.13 2.94
N ILE A 142 7.69 3.36 4.08
CA ILE A 142 6.34 2.87 4.36
C ILE A 142 5.44 4.08 4.50
N LEU A 143 4.41 4.15 3.67
CA LEU A 143 3.39 5.19 3.69
C LEU A 143 2.05 4.57 4.08
N THR A 144 1.36 5.22 4.99
CA THR A 144 0.03 4.82 5.45
C THR A 144 -0.85 6.04 5.65
N PRO A 145 -2.18 5.93 5.52
CA PRO A 145 -3.09 7.03 5.79
C PRO A 145 -2.91 7.57 7.21
N ASN A 146 -2.89 8.91 7.33
CA ASN A 146 -2.82 9.53 8.64
C ASN A 146 -4.17 9.39 9.35
N ARG A 147 -4.19 8.65 10.46
CA ARG A 147 -5.39 8.47 11.29
C ARG A 147 -5.99 9.79 11.79
N PHE A 148 -5.19 10.83 11.96
CA PHE A 148 -5.69 12.15 12.41
C PHE A 148 -6.19 13.04 11.28
N HIS A 149 -6.18 12.56 10.01
CA HIS A 149 -6.83 13.28 8.93
C HIS A 149 -8.35 13.31 9.16
N PRO A 150 -9.04 14.46 8.96
CA PRO A 150 -10.48 14.59 9.30
C PRO A 150 -11.39 13.65 8.49
N ILE A 151 -10.95 13.17 7.34
CA ILE A 151 -11.70 12.23 6.50
C ILE A 151 -10.93 10.92 6.41
N GLU A 152 -11.58 9.80 6.68
CA GLU A 152 -11.02 8.47 6.49
C GLU A 152 -11.03 8.10 5.00
N PHE A 153 -9.86 7.68 4.47
CA PHE A 153 -9.66 7.53 3.03
C PHE A 153 -10.43 6.36 2.39
N HIS A 154 -10.66 5.28 3.11
CA HIS A 154 -11.33 4.07 2.58
C HIS A 154 -12.85 4.22 2.58
N THR A 155 -13.41 4.73 3.67
CA THR A 155 -14.86 4.89 3.84
C THR A 155 -15.37 6.25 3.40
N LYS A 156 -14.46 7.25 3.26
CA LYS A 156 -14.74 8.67 3.00
C LYS A 156 -15.61 9.33 4.09
N LEU A 157 -15.68 8.71 5.27
CA LEU A 157 -16.47 9.21 6.40
C LEU A 157 -15.65 10.20 7.24
N PRO A 158 -16.26 11.30 7.68
CA PRO A 158 -15.57 12.28 8.52
C PRO A 158 -15.49 11.82 9.97
N LEU A 159 -14.34 11.99 10.62
CA LEU A 159 -14.08 11.93 12.06
C LEU A 159 -14.38 10.61 12.80
N ILE A 160 -15.18 9.71 12.24
CA ILE A 160 -15.61 8.49 12.94
C ILE A 160 -14.44 7.54 13.29
N HIS A 161 -13.37 7.55 12.50
CA HIS A 161 -12.17 6.75 12.75
C HIS A 161 -11.31 7.29 13.92
N TRP A 162 -11.61 8.49 14.45
CA TRP A 162 -11.00 9.01 15.68
C TRP A 162 -11.58 8.37 16.94
N LEU A 163 -12.77 7.77 16.83
CA LEU A 163 -13.41 7.06 17.93
C LEU A 163 -12.57 5.84 18.36
N PRO A 164 -12.76 5.34 19.60
CA PRO A 164 -12.18 4.07 20.01
C PRO A 164 -12.48 2.97 19.00
N ARG A 165 -11.50 2.12 18.69
CA ARG A 165 -11.59 1.10 17.62
C ARG A 165 -12.87 0.27 17.66
N LYS A 166 -13.32 -0.16 18.86
CA LYS A 166 -14.54 -0.95 19.02
C LYS A 166 -15.78 -0.17 18.55
N LEU A 167 -15.89 1.09 18.94
CA LEU A 167 -17.03 1.95 18.57
C LEU A 167 -16.99 2.28 17.08
N HIS A 168 -15.84 2.65 16.54
CA HIS A 168 -15.64 2.86 15.10
C HIS A 168 -16.13 1.66 14.28
N ARG A 169 -15.65 0.46 14.62
CA ARG A 169 -16.05 -0.78 13.92
C ARG A 169 -17.54 -1.09 14.05
N SER A 170 -18.15 -0.82 15.22
CA SER A 170 -19.60 -1.00 15.40
C SER A 170 -20.40 -0.05 14.51
N ILE A 171 -20.00 1.22 14.42
CA ILE A 171 -20.62 2.19 13.53
C ILE A 171 -20.47 1.74 12.07
N LEU A 172 -19.27 1.35 11.63
CA LEU A 172 -19.04 0.85 10.27
C LEU A 172 -19.96 -0.33 9.92
N LYS A 173 -20.14 -1.29 10.83
CA LYS A 173 -21.06 -2.41 10.65
C LYS A 173 -22.50 -1.93 10.52
N PHE A 174 -22.92 -1.03 11.40
CA PHE A 174 -24.30 -0.49 11.40
C PHE A 174 -24.67 0.23 10.10
N ILE A 175 -23.73 0.97 9.51
CA ILE A 175 -23.95 1.71 8.25
C ILE A 175 -23.58 0.91 6.99
N GLY A 176 -23.30 -0.40 7.12
CA GLY A 176 -23.09 -1.30 5.99
C GLY A 176 -21.65 -1.43 5.48
N PHE A 177 -20.67 -0.78 6.10
CA PHE A 177 -19.24 -0.90 5.76
C PHE A 177 -18.59 -2.13 6.41
N ASN A 178 -19.23 -3.30 6.30
CA ASN A 178 -18.83 -4.54 6.98
C ASN A 178 -17.38 -4.94 6.68
N PHE A 179 -16.92 -4.76 5.43
CA PHE A 179 -15.56 -5.09 5.02
C PHE A 179 -14.52 -4.31 5.84
N PHE A 180 -14.66 -2.98 5.93
CA PHE A 180 -13.73 -2.12 6.64
C PHE A 180 -13.89 -2.16 8.18
N ALA A 181 -14.96 -2.77 8.68
CA ALA A 181 -15.16 -2.98 10.10
C ALA A 181 -14.33 -4.14 10.68
N GLU A 182 -13.76 -4.98 9.81
CA GLU A 182 -12.93 -6.12 10.22
C GLU A 182 -11.45 -5.73 10.31
N GLU A 183 -10.79 -6.11 11.41
CA GLU A 183 -9.37 -5.79 11.66
C GLU A 183 -8.43 -6.34 10.58
N LYS A 184 -8.74 -7.51 10.05
CA LYS A 184 -7.95 -8.13 8.99
C LYS A 184 -7.94 -7.34 7.68
N ASN A 185 -8.94 -6.46 7.48
CA ASN A 185 -9.11 -5.69 6.24
C ASN A 185 -8.69 -4.22 6.39
N LEU A 186 -8.84 -3.67 7.60
CA LEU A 186 -8.44 -2.29 7.91
C LEU A 186 -8.05 -2.15 9.38
N ASN A 187 -6.81 -1.80 9.67
CA ASN A 187 -6.29 -1.56 11.00
C ASN A 187 -5.45 -0.27 11.06
N LEU A 188 -6.13 0.85 11.24
CA LEU A 188 -5.56 2.20 11.33
C LEU A 188 -4.94 2.47 12.71
#